data_539b8f3fb49b09fa0c3674504cf00116
#
_entry.id   539b8f3fb49b09fa0c3674504cf00116
#
_cell.length_a   1.000
_cell.length_b   1.000
_cell.length_c   1.000
_cell.angle_alpha   90.00
_cell.angle_beta   90.00
_cell.angle_gamma   90.00
#
_symmetry.space_group_name_H-M   'P 1'
#
loop_
_entity.id
_entity.type
_entity.pdbx_description
1 polymer ?
#
loop_
_entity_poly.entity_id
_entity_poly.type
_entity_poly.pdbx_seq_one_letter_code
_entity_poly.pdbx_strand_id
1 'polypeptide(L)'
;MNRILLIGFCALVAAAIGGGLWVVGSPTHARLQKQDADRLEDLAGWRSRLRCVGGDEVLPQILAEVPDCPGSTAFASRALPTQDAVTGAPYVYHRLSDQAFEVCVTLALDPEEARKAGFLRTDMGLRAGNVVCLTGTIAPKN
;
A
#
# COMPACT_ATOMS: atom_id res chain seq x y z
N MET A 1 -29.22 14.20 43.00
CA MET A 1 -28.73 14.40 41.61
C MET A 1 -29.94 14.32 40.68
N ASN A 2 -30.22 15.34 39.91
CA ASN A 2 -31.50 15.50 39.18
C ASN A 2 -31.53 14.49 38.00
N ARG A 3 -32.47 13.52 38.00
CA ARG A 3 -32.59 12.47 36.97
C ARG A 3 -32.60 13.04 35.55
N ILE A 4 -33.19 14.24 35.37
CA ILE A 4 -33.25 14.95 34.09
C ILE A 4 -31.85 15.34 33.60
N LEU A 5 -30.97 15.86 34.50
CA LEU A 5 -29.60 16.20 34.16
C LEU A 5 -28.77 14.96 33.75
N LEU A 6 -28.99 13.85 34.42
CA LEU A 6 -28.30 12.60 34.11
C LEU A 6 -28.73 12.05 32.74
N ILE A 7 -30.02 12.06 32.45
CA ILE A 7 -30.56 11.65 31.13
C ILE A 7 -30.03 12.57 30.02
N GLY A 8 -30.04 13.89 30.25
CA GLY A 8 -29.53 14.87 29.29
C GLY A 8 -28.05 14.66 28.99
N PHE A 9 -27.24 14.40 30.02
CA PHE A 9 -25.82 14.12 29.85
C PHE A 9 -25.58 12.80 29.08
N CYS A 10 -26.29 11.72 29.41
CA CYS A 10 -26.18 10.45 28.69
C CYS A 10 -26.60 10.58 27.22
N ALA A 11 -27.66 11.36 26.93
CA ALA A 11 -28.08 11.60 25.55
C ALA A 11 -27.02 12.36 24.75
N LEU A 12 -26.39 13.37 25.35
CA LEU A 12 -25.34 14.17 24.73
C LEU A 12 -24.10 13.32 24.43
N VAL A 13 -23.69 12.48 25.36
CA VAL A 13 -22.56 11.55 25.16
C VAL A 13 -22.88 10.53 24.06
N ALA A 14 -24.08 9.96 24.04
CA ALA A 14 -24.50 9.03 23.01
C ALA A 14 -24.53 9.69 21.62
N ALA A 15 -25.02 10.92 21.52
CA ALA A 15 -25.02 11.69 20.28
C ALA A 15 -23.60 12.02 19.80
N ALA A 16 -22.70 12.37 20.72
CA ALA A 16 -21.30 12.63 20.38
C ALA A 16 -20.57 11.37 19.87
N ILE A 17 -20.80 10.22 20.51
CA ILE A 17 -20.24 8.94 20.07
C ILE A 17 -20.81 8.55 18.71
N GLY A 18 -22.13 8.61 18.53
CA GLY A 18 -22.78 8.26 17.26
C GLY A 18 -22.35 9.17 16.12
N GLY A 19 -22.26 10.47 16.36
CA GLY A 19 -21.76 11.45 15.40
C GLY A 19 -20.28 11.23 15.04
N GLY A 20 -19.47 10.93 16.04
CA GLY A 20 -18.05 10.61 15.84
C GLY A 20 -17.85 9.37 14.97
N LEU A 21 -18.59 8.30 15.24
CA LEU A 21 -18.53 7.06 14.45
C LEU A 21 -18.99 7.26 13.00
N TRP A 22 -19.95 8.13 12.78
CA TRP A 22 -20.43 8.44 11.42
C TRP A 22 -19.40 9.22 10.61
N VAL A 23 -18.70 10.17 11.24
CA VAL A 23 -17.67 10.99 10.57
C VAL A 23 -16.40 10.18 10.28
N VAL A 24 -15.97 9.33 11.20
CA VAL A 24 -14.73 8.55 11.08
C VAL A 24 -14.90 7.31 10.16
N GLY A 25 -16.15 6.89 9.90
CA GLY A 25 -16.45 5.67 9.16
C GLY A 25 -16.41 4.40 10.03
N SER A 26 -16.75 3.28 9.42
CA SER A 26 -16.80 2.01 10.15
C SER A 26 -15.38 1.49 10.47
N PRO A 27 -15.20 0.81 11.61
CA PRO A 27 -13.91 0.17 11.96
C PRO A 27 -13.40 -0.79 10.88
N THR A 28 -14.31 -1.43 10.15
CA THR A 28 -13.98 -2.31 9.03
C THR A 28 -13.34 -1.55 7.87
N HIS A 29 -13.92 -0.40 7.51
CA HIS A 29 -13.38 0.45 6.45
C HIS A 29 -11.98 0.97 6.81
N ALA A 30 -11.77 1.43 8.05
CA ALA A 30 -10.46 1.87 8.52
C ALA A 30 -9.39 0.75 8.46
N ARG A 31 -9.79 -0.50 8.74
CA ARG A 31 -8.90 -1.66 8.58
C ARG A 31 -8.52 -1.91 7.12
N LEU A 32 -9.49 -1.85 6.21
CA LEU A 32 -9.22 -2.03 4.78
C LEU A 32 -8.33 -0.92 4.23
N GLN A 33 -8.54 0.33 4.63
CA GLN A 33 -7.66 1.45 4.28
C GLN A 33 -6.22 1.20 4.75
N LYS A 34 -6.05 0.74 6.00
CA LYS A 34 -4.72 0.43 6.52
C LYS A 34 -4.05 -0.70 5.72
N GLN A 35 -4.79 -1.77 5.41
CA GLN A 35 -4.26 -2.88 4.59
C GLN A 35 -3.83 -2.40 3.21
N ASP A 36 -4.62 -1.54 2.57
CA ASP A 36 -4.27 -0.99 1.26
C ASP A 36 -3.07 -0.05 1.33
N ALA A 37 -2.95 0.75 2.41
CA ALA A 37 -1.77 1.57 2.64
C ALA A 37 -0.50 0.71 2.81
N ASP A 38 -0.58 -0.39 3.58
CA ASP A 38 0.52 -1.33 3.78
C ASP A 38 0.94 -1.99 2.43
N ARG A 39 -0.03 -2.39 1.58
CA ARG A 39 0.21 -2.91 0.22
C ARG A 39 0.93 -1.92 -0.69
N LEU A 40 0.49 -0.66 -0.68
CA LEU A 40 1.10 0.40 -1.48
C LEU A 40 2.52 0.74 -0.98
N GLU A 41 2.76 0.64 0.32
CA GLU A 41 4.10 0.77 0.90
C GLU A 41 5.02 -0.39 0.43
N ASP A 42 4.52 -1.62 0.42
CA ASP A 42 5.27 -2.78 -0.09
C ASP A 42 5.60 -2.61 -1.58
N LEU A 43 4.66 -2.10 -2.39
CA LEU A 43 4.92 -1.77 -3.79
C LEU A 43 6.06 -0.75 -3.95
N ALA A 44 6.03 0.31 -3.16
CA ALA A 44 7.08 1.33 -3.16
C ALA A 44 8.42 0.76 -2.70
N GLY A 45 8.41 -0.15 -1.74
CA GLY A 45 9.56 -0.91 -1.29
C GLY A 45 10.17 -1.77 -2.41
N TRP A 46 9.35 -2.53 -3.11
CA TRP A 46 9.76 -3.35 -4.25
C TRP A 46 10.36 -2.52 -5.38
N ARG A 47 9.75 -1.39 -5.72
CA ARG A 47 10.32 -0.46 -6.69
C ARG A 47 11.70 0.03 -6.28
N SER A 48 11.85 0.42 -5.01
CA SER A 48 13.12 0.89 -4.49
C SER A 48 14.19 -0.19 -4.59
N ARG A 49 13.83 -1.43 -4.23
CA ARG A 49 14.73 -2.58 -4.29
C ARG A 49 15.10 -2.97 -5.71
N LEU A 50 14.14 -3.04 -6.63
CA LEU A 50 14.40 -3.33 -8.04
C LEU A 50 15.30 -2.27 -8.70
N ARG A 51 15.14 -0.99 -8.34
CA ARG A 51 16.03 0.07 -8.81
C ARG A 51 17.47 -0.05 -8.29
N CYS A 52 17.65 -0.68 -7.16
CA CYS A 52 18.96 -0.91 -6.57
C CYS A 52 19.76 -1.99 -7.30
N VAL A 53 19.09 -2.91 -8.00
CA VAL A 53 19.74 -3.93 -8.84
C VAL A 53 20.52 -3.30 -10.00
N GLY A 54 20.31 -2.00 -10.24
CA GLY A 54 20.86 -1.25 -11.37
C GLY A 54 22.34 -1.41 -11.64
N GLY A 55 22.69 -1.22 -12.88
CA GLY A 55 24.01 -1.39 -13.48
C GLY A 55 23.95 -2.36 -14.63
N ASP A 56 24.93 -3.23 -14.72
CA ASP A 56 25.05 -4.24 -15.78
C ASP A 56 24.20 -5.50 -15.52
N GLU A 57 23.44 -5.52 -14.42
CA GLU A 57 22.60 -6.65 -14.06
C GLU A 57 21.24 -6.57 -14.75
N VAL A 58 20.81 -7.70 -15.27
CA VAL A 58 19.49 -7.88 -15.87
C VAL A 58 18.47 -8.09 -14.75
N LEU A 59 17.29 -7.46 -14.86
CA LEU A 59 16.21 -7.68 -13.90
C LEU A 59 15.86 -9.16 -13.77
N PRO A 60 15.66 -9.68 -12.55
CA PRO A 60 15.28 -11.08 -12.33
C PRO A 60 13.90 -11.39 -12.93
N GLN A 61 13.61 -12.67 -13.12
CA GLN A 61 12.33 -13.12 -13.67
C GLN A 61 11.21 -13.10 -12.64
N ILE A 62 11.55 -13.27 -11.36
CA ILE A 62 10.59 -13.31 -10.25
C ILE A 62 11.07 -12.45 -9.07
N LEU A 63 10.13 -11.91 -8.30
CA LEU A 63 10.44 -11.07 -7.13
C LEU A 63 11.32 -11.77 -6.08
N ALA A 64 11.18 -13.08 -5.92
CA ALA A 64 11.94 -13.83 -4.93
C ALA A 64 13.44 -13.89 -5.22
N GLU A 65 13.86 -13.64 -6.46
CA GLU A 65 15.26 -13.64 -6.89
C GLU A 65 15.90 -12.25 -6.82
N VAL A 66 15.14 -11.21 -6.46
CA VAL A 66 15.66 -9.84 -6.35
C VAL A 66 16.64 -9.78 -5.18
N PRO A 67 17.93 -9.45 -5.42
CA PRO A 67 18.92 -9.41 -4.36
C PRO A 67 18.66 -8.26 -3.38
N ASP A 68 19.23 -8.38 -2.18
CA ASP A 68 19.24 -7.29 -1.22
C ASP A 68 20.15 -6.16 -1.70
N CYS A 69 19.73 -4.93 -1.48
CA CYS A 69 20.51 -3.75 -1.85
C CYS A 69 21.74 -3.60 -0.94
N PRO A 70 22.98 -3.72 -1.45
CA PRO A 70 24.16 -3.49 -0.65
C PRO A 70 24.26 -2.02 -0.22
N GLY A 71 24.52 -1.79 1.05
CA GLY A 71 24.76 -0.43 1.58
C GLY A 71 23.55 0.47 1.69
N SER A 72 22.35 -0.06 1.54
CA SER A 72 21.13 0.75 1.66
C SER A 72 20.74 1.00 3.12
N THR A 73 20.16 2.17 3.36
CA THR A 73 19.55 2.54 4.64
C THR A 73 18.45 1.56 5.03
N ALA A 74 18.04 1.55 6.30
CA ALA A 74 17.10 0.61 6.91
C ALA A 74 15.81 0.28 6.11
N PHE A 75 15.42 1.12 5.17
CA PHE A 75 14.24 0.90 4.31
C PHE A 75 14.45 -0.19 3.24
N ALA A 76 15.64 -0.30 2.68
CA ALA A 76 15.93 -1.28 1.62
C ALA A 76 16.46 -2.61 2.15
N SER A 77 16.78 -2.68 3.45
CA SER A 77 17.18 -3.92 4.14
C SER A 77 15.98 -4.66 4.77
N ARG A 78 14.76 -4.07 4.74
CA ARG A 78 13.55 -4.75 5.20
C ARG A 78 13.24 -5.90 4.25
N ALA A 79 13.02 -7.09 4.82
CA ALA A 79 12.49 -8.21 4.04
C ALA A 79 11.12 -7.79 3.47
N LEU A 80 11.04 -7.65 2.15
CA LEU A 80 9.80 -7.32 1.47
C LEU A 80 9.01 -8.60 1.21
N PRO A 81 7.72 -8.62 1.55
CA PRO A 81 6.89 -9.78 1.30
C PRO A 81 6.65 -9.94 -0.21
N THR A 82 6.62 -11.16 -0.70
CA THR A 82 6.25 -11.49 -2.08
C THR A 82 4.75 -11.69 -2.25
N GLN A 83 4.01 -11.65 -1.15
CA GLN A 83 2.55 -11.83 -1.09
C GLN A 83 1.95 -10.93 -0.03
N ASP A 84 0.68 -10.61 -0.21
CA ASP A 84 -0.10 -9.83 0.75
C ASP A 84 -0.23 -10.58 2.08
N ALA A 85 0.09 -9.92 3.17
CA ALA A 85 0.12 -10.52 4.51
C ALA A 85 -1.27 -10.95 5.02
N VAL A 86 -2.34 -10.38 4.49
CA VAL A 86 -3.73 -10.62 4.93
C VAL A 86 -4.41 -11.69 4.08
N THR A 87 -4.29 -11.57 2.75
CA THR A 87 -4.98 -12.46 1.82
C THR A 87 -4.12 -13.61 1.33
N GLY A 88 -2.80 -13.53 1.48
CA GLY A 88 -1.85 -14.46 0.89
C GLY A 88 -1.73 -14.35 -0.62
N ALA A 89 -2.40 -13.38 -1.25
CA ALA A 89 -2.33 -13.18 -2.68
C ALA A 89 -0.92 -12.72 -3.10
N PRO A 90 -0.29 -13.32 -4.12
CA PRO A 90 1.03 -12.91 -4.56
C PRO A 90 0.99 -11.52 -5.21
N TYR A 91 2.05 -10.73 -5.01
CA TYR A 91 2.29 -9.54 -5.79
C TYR A 91 2.64 -9.94 -7.23
N VAL A 92 1.99 -9.32 -8.19
CA VAL A 92 2.18 -9.62 -9.60
C VAL A 92 3.35 -8.79 -10.13
N TYR A 93 4.40 -9.49 -10.56
CA TYR A 93 5.58 -8.87 -11.13
C TYR A 93 5.71 -9.22 -12.61
N HIS A 94 5.93 -8.19 -13.41
CA HIS A 94 6.21 -8.33 -14.84
C HIS A 94 7.52 -7.63 -15.17
N ARG A 95 8.47 -8.40 -15.68
CA ARG A 95 9.63 -7.84 -16.35
C ARG A 95 9.21 -7.40 -17.76
N LEU A 96 9.18 -6.11 -18.00
CA LEU A 96 8.78 -5.54 -19.29
C LEU A 96 9.93 -5.52 -20.30
N SER A 97 11.16 -5.36 -19.81
CA SER A 97 12.40 -5.44 -20.56
C SER A 97 13.57 -5.77 -19.62
N ASP A 98 14.79 -5.79 -20.12
CA ASP A 98 15.99 -5.99 -19.28
C ASP A 98 16.15 -4.90 -18.20
N GLN A 99 15.57 -3.71 -18.43
CA GLN A 99 15.72 -2.55 -17.58
C GLN A 99 14.37 -1.97 -17.09
N ALA A 100 13.24 -2.53 -17.51
CA ALA A 100 11.92 -2.02 -17.14
C ALA A 100 11.07 -3.11 -16.49
N PHE A 101 10.33 -2.73 -15.47
CA PHE A 101 9.48 -3.62 -14.71
C PHE A 101 8.15 -2.97 -14.33
N GLU A 102 7.19 -3.80 -13.99
CA GLU A 102 5.92 -3.44 -13.40
C GLU A 102 5.65 -4.36 -12.20
N VAL A 103 5.21 -3.79 -11.08
CA VAL A 103 4.74 -4.54 -9.91
C VAL A 103 3.33 -4.10 -9.59
N CYS A 104 2.43 -5.05 -9.45
CA CYS A 104 1.00 -4.79 -9.23
C CYS A 104 0.48 -5.45 -7.96
N VAL A 105 -0.54 -4.82 -7.38
CA VAL A 105 -1.29 -5.32 -6.23
C VAL A 105 -2.79 -5.07 -6.42
N THR A 106 -3.62 -5.94 -5.85
CA THR A 106 -5.07 -5.73 -5.80
C THR A 106 -5.43 -5.07 -4.48
N LEU A 107 -6.09 -3.91 -4.52
CA LEU A 107 -6.60 -3.21 -3.35
C LEU A 107 -7.91 -3.86 -2.87
N ALA A 108 -8.21 -3.72 -1.57
CA ALA A 108 -9.47 -4.13 -0.98
C ALA A 108 -10.57 -3.09 -1.22
N LEU A 109 -10.20 -1.81 -1.26
CA LEU A 109 -11.08 -0.69 -1.52
C LEU A 109 -10.96 -0.21 -2.97
N ASP A 110 -11.93 0.60 -3.38
CA ASP A 110 -11.88 1.30 -4.66
C ASP A 110 -10.61 2.19 -4.72
N PRO A 111 -9.82 2.12 -5.80
CA PRO A 111 -8.63 2.98 -5.96
C PRO A 111 -8.91 4.48 -5.85
N GLU A 112 -10.13 4.93 -6.18
CA GLU A 112 -10.53 6.32 -5.98
C GLU A 112 -10.58 6.70 -4.48
N GLU A 113 -10.95 5.78 -3.61
CA GLU A 113 -10.91 6.00 -2.17
C GLU A 113 -9.47 6.10 -1.67
N ALA A 114 -8.57 5.24 -2.15
CA ALA A 114 -7.15 5.30 -1.85
C ALA A 114 -6.52 6.62 -2.33
N ARG A 115 -6.97 7.13 -3.49
CA ARG A 115 -6.54 8.44 -4.02
C ARG A 115 -7.03 9.59 -3.15
N LYS A 116 -8.31 9.60 -2.77
CA LYS A 116 -8.88 10.62 -1.89
C LYS A 116 -8.22 10.64 -0.51
N ALA A 117 -7.85 9.47 0.00
CA ALA A 117 -7.12 9.32 1.25
C ALA A 117 -5.63 9.70 1.15
N GLY A 118 -5.12 10.01 -0.05
CA GLY A 118 -3.74 10.43 -0.28
C GLY A 118 -2.72 9.28 -0.29
N PHE A 119 -3.16 8.02 -0.30
CA PHE A 119 -2.28 6.86 -0.34
C PHE A 119 -1.80 6.53 -1.76
N LEU A 120 -2.61 6.85 -2.78
CA LEU A 120 -2.27 6.57 -4.17
C LEU A 120 -1.39 7.69 -4.73
N ARG A 121 -0.18 7.33 -5.09
CA ARG A 121 0.80 8.28 -5.67
C ARG A 121 0.52 8.48 -7.16
N THR A 122 0.96 9.62 -7.69
CA THR A 122 0.77 10.00 -9.10
C THR A 122 1.52 9.11 -10.09
N ASP A 123 2.54 8.38 -9.62
CA ASP A 123 3.35 7.44 -10.39
C ASP A 123 2.80 6.01 -10.40
N MET A 124 1.66 5.78 -9.76
CA MET A 124 0.94 4.51 -9.75
C MET A 124 -0.18 4.52 -10.77
N GLY A 125 -0.15 3.52 -11.67
CA GLY A 125 -1.16 3.33 -12.71
C GLY A 125 -2.32 2.46 -12.21
N LEU A 126 -3.54 2.88 -12.52
CA LEU A 126 -4.73 2.05 -12.32
C LEU A 126 -4.90 1.10 -13.50
N ARG A 127 -5.22 -0.15 -13.21
CA ARG A 127 -5.63 -1.17 -14.18
C ARG A 127 -7.10 -1.51 -13.99
N ALA A 128 -7.59 -2.47 -14.73
CA ALA A 128 -8.99 -2.92 -14.60
C ALA A 128 -9.28 -3.41 -13.18
N GLY A 129 -10.42 -3.02 -12.64
CA GLY A 129 -10.82 -3.33 -11.26
C GLY A 129 -9.98 -2.57 -10.22
N ASN A 130 -9.73 -3.21 -9.09
CA ASN A 130 -8.98 -2.64 -7.97
C ASN A 130 -7.47 -2.89 -8.05
N VAL A 131 -6.92 -3.09 -9.25
CA VAL A 131 -5.51 -3.36 -9.45
C VAL A 131 -4.74 -2.06 -9.63
N VAL A 132 -3.72 -1.87 -8.81
CA VAL A 132 -2.78 -0.76 -8.88
C VAL A 132 -1.42 -1.29 -9.24
N CYS A 133 -0.79 -0.71 -10.25
CA CYS A 133 0.53 -1.08 -10.72
C CYS A 133 1.49 0.09 -10.61
N LEU A 134 2.73 -0.23 -10.27
CA LEU A 134 3.82 0.70 -10.22
C LEU A 134 4.89 0.25 -11.21
N THR A 135 5.19 1.11 -12.18
CA THR A 135 6.24 0.87 -13.16
C THR A 135 7.55 1.53 -12.72
N GLY A 136 8.66 0.94 -13.15
CA GLY A 136 9.98 1.48 -12.91
C GLY A 136 10.98 1.06 -13.96
N THR A 137 12.07 1.81 -14.01
CA THR A 137 13.26 1.48 -14.81
C THR A 137 14.49 1.47 -13.93
N ILE A 138 15.42 0.57 -14.21
CA ILE A 138 16.77 0.61 -13.66
C ILE A 138 17.62 1.51 -14.59
N ALA A 139 18.37 2.44 -13.98
CA ALA A 139 19.27 3.26 -14.76
C ALA A 139 20.54 2.48 -15.10
N PRO A 140 21.05 2.55 -16.34
CA PRO A 140 22.39 2.04 -16.64
C PRO A 140 23.41 2.78 -15.76
N LYS A 141 24.38 2.07 -15.24
CA LYS A 141 25.54 2.68 -14.57
C LYS A 141 26.34 3.47 -15.61
N ASN A 142 26.48 4.76 -15.42
CA ASN A 142 27.45 5.57 -16.14
C ASN A 142 28.88 5.28 -15.67
#